data_c35ae22220c38b18d876a240c2780a46
#
_entry.id   c35ae22220c38b18d876a240c2780a46
#
_cell.length_a   1.000
_cell.length_b   1.000
_cell.length_c   1.000
_cell.angle_alpha   90.00
_cell.angle_beta   90.00
_cell.angle_gamma   90.00
#
_symmetry.space_group_name_H-M   'P 1'
#
loop_
_entity.id
_entity.type
_entity.pdbx_description
1 polymer ?
#
loop_
_entity_poly.entity_id
_entity_poly.type
_entity_poly.pdbx_seq_one_letter_code
_entity_poly.pdbx_strand_id
1 'polypeptide(L)'
;TGIGRACALMLAGQGAEVWINHLGQAGASADLVEQIRAVGGRAVAIEADVSDPDAVEEMFACITATGPLHGLVNNAGIIQEQGFLDTSEDDWRRIMAVDLDGVYRCCRCALESMSGAGRGAIVNIASELGQLGRENYVAYCTAKAGVIGMTKALAREFAPAIRINAVAPGPVETAMVSLEHMSEEWIARELAIPAARLGQPEEIAAAVCFLLSPAASFFTGQVLGANGGAWMGG
;
A
#
# COMPACT_ATOMS: atom_id res chain seq x y z
N THR A 1 4.18 -7.53 -7.43
CA THR A 1 4.53 -8.64 -6.50
C THR A 1 3.74 -8.51 -5.20
N GLY A 2 3.74 -9.55 -4.34
CA GLY A 2 3.19 -9.51 -2.99
C GLY A 2 1.76 -8.96 -2.87
N ILE A 3 1.56 -8.11 -1.88
CA ILE A 3 0.25 -7.50 -1.55
C ILE A 3 -0.35 -6.74 -2.75
N GLY A 4 0.46 -5.95 -3.46
CA GLY A 4 -0.01 -5.19 -4.63
C GLY A 4 -0.55 -6.08 -5.76
N ARG A 5 0.13 -7.22 -6.00
CA ARG A 5 -0.34 -8.23 -6.97
C ARG A 5 -1.69 -8.83 -6.54
N ALA A 6 -1.80 -9.23 -5.27
CA ALA A 6 -3.04 -9.79 -4.74
C ALA A 6 -4.21 -8.78 -4.80
N CYS A 7 -3.95 -7.51 -4.48
CA CYS A 7 -4.93 -6.44 -4.64
C CYS A 7 -5.39 -6.30 -6.10
N ALA A 8 -4.46 -6.27 -7.05
CA ALA A 8 -4.79 -6.11 -8.46
C ALA A 8 -5.67 -7.26 -8.98
N LEU A 9 -5.32 -8.51 -8.65
CA LEU A 9 -6.11 -9.68 -9.03
C LEU A 9 -7.52 -9.65 -8.42
N MET A 10 -7.62 -9.34 -7.13
CA MET A 10 -8.90 -9.35 -6.44
C MET A 10 -9.82 -8.22 -6.91
N LEU A 11 -9.30 -7.02 -7.12
CA LEU A 11 -10.06 -5.88 -7.66
C LEU A 11 -10.53 -6.15 -9.10
N ALA A 12 -9.65 -6.67 -9.95
CA ALA A 12 -10.01 -7.02 -11.32
C ALA A 12 -11.08 -8.14 -11.35
N GLY A 13 -10.98 -9.13 -10.46
CA GLY A 13 -11.99 -10.18 -10.30
C GLY A 13 -13.36 -9.66 -9.83
N GLN A 14 -13.41 -8.48 -9.21
CA GLN A 14 -14.64 -7.76 -8.85
C GLN A 14 -15.13 -6.80 -9.95
N GLY A 15 -14.49 -6.82 -11.13
CA GLY A 15 -14.91 -6.05 -12.30
C GLY A 15 -14.26 -4.66 -12.42
N ALA A 16 -13.31 -4.32 -11.56
CA ALA A 16 -12.55 -3.08 -11.71
C ALA A 16 -11.61 -3.14 -12.91
N GLU A 17 -11.40 -2.00 -13.57
CA GLU A 17 -10.25 -1.78 -14.42
C GLU A 17 -9.07 -1.32 -13.56
N VAL A 18 -7.94 -2.04 -13.61
CA VAL A 18 -6.82 -1.84 -12.68
C VAL A 18 -5.60 -1.32 -13.42
N TRP A 19 -5.11 -0.15 -13.01
CA TRP A 19 -3.81 0.36 -13.41
C TRP A 19 -2.76 -0.10 -12.40
N ILE A 20 -1.72 -0.79 -12.90
CA ILE A 20 -0.69 -1.44 -12.09
C ILE A 20 0.60 -0.66 -12.26
N ASN A 21 0.92 0.18 -11.28
CA ASN A 21 2.21 0.86 -11.23
C ASN A 21 3.32 -0.13 -10.83
N HIS A 22 4.45 0.01 -11.48
CA HIS A 22 5.69 -0.70 -11.16
C HIS A 22 6.91 0.17 -11.38
N LEU A 23 8.03 -0.21 -10.78
CA LEU A 23 9.36 0.34 -11.08
C LEU A 23 10.31 -0.83 -11.35
N GLY A 24 10.86 -0.90 -12.58
CA GLY A 24 11.80 -1.95 -12.98
C GLY A 24 11.24 -3.38 -13.01
N GLN A 25 9.89 -3.56 -12.99
CA GLN A 25 9.23 -4.87 -12.90
C GLN A 25 8.36 -5.15 -14.15
N ALA A 26 8.80 -4.72 -15.32
CA ALA A 26 8.01 -4.78 -16.56
C ALA A 26 7.53 -6.20 -16.89
N GLY A 27 8.38 -7.23 -16.75
CA GLY A 27 8.01 -8.63 -17.01
C GLY A 27 6.93 -9.12 -16.05
N ALA A 28 7.14 -8.97 -14.74
CA ALA A 28 6.16 -9.39 -13.73
C ALA A 28 4.83 -8.63 -13.83
N SER A 29 4.86 -7.37 -14.26
CA SER A 29 3.66 -6.57 -14.47
C SER A 29 2.91 -6.99 -15.74
N ALA A 30 3.62 -7.31 -16.82
CA ALA A 30 3.02 -7.87 -18.03
C ALA A 30 2.35 -9.21 -17.76
N ASP A 31 3.03 -10.12 -17.06
CA ASP A 31 2.46 -11.42 -16.64
C ASP A 31 1.18 -11.26 -15.80
N LEU A 32 1.16 -10.27 -14.91
CA LEU A 32 -0.03 -9.99 -14.09
C LEU A 32 -1.18 -9.45 -14.95
N VAL A 33 -0.91 -8.57 -15.89
CA VAL A 33 -1.91 -8.07 -16.86
C VAL A 33 -2.51 -9.23 -17.66
N GLU A 34 -1.68 -10.15 -18.16
CA GLU A 34 -2.15 -11.32 -18.90
C GLU A 34 -3.00 -12.26 -18.02
N GLN A 35 -2.61 -12.50 -16.77
CA GLN A 35 -3.41 -13.29 -15.82
C GLN A 35 -4.79 -12.67 -15.58
N ILE A 36 -4.84 -11.35 -15.41
CA ILE A 36 -6.12 -10.63 -15.22
C ILE A 36 -6.98 -10.74 -16.48
N ARG A 37 -6.40 -10.56 -17.66
CA ARG A 37 -7.11 -10.68 -18.95
C ARG A 37 -7.63 -12.09 -19.22
N ALA A 38 -6.86 -13.10 -18.85
CA ALA A 38 -7.24 -14.50 -19.04
C ALA A 38 -8.54 -14.88 -18.28
N VAL A 39 -8.86 -14.17 -17.19
CA VAL A 39 -10.12 -14.36 -16.43
C VAL A 39 -11.18 -13.29 -16.76
N GLY A 40 -11.00 -12.56 -17.86
CA GLY A 40 -11.98 -11.57 -18.35
C GLY A 40 -11.91 -10.19 -17.67
N GLY A 41 -10.90 -9.96 -16.85
CA GLY A 41 -10.63 -8.65 -16.23
C GLY A 41 -9.92 -7.66 -17.15
N ARG A 42 -9.81 -6.42 -16.70
CA ARG A 42 -9.08 -5.36 -17.42
C ARG A 42 -7.95 -4.83 -16.55
N ALA A 43 -6.73 -4.79 -17.11
CA ALA A 43 -5.60 -4.20 -16.44
C ALA A 43 -4.63 -3.56 -17.45
N VAL A 44 -3.92 -2.52 -16.99
CA VAL A 44 -2.86 -1.81 -17.70
C VAL A 44 -1.67 -1.68 -16.75
N ALA A 45 -0.46 -2.01 -17.22
CA ALA A 45 0.77 -1.76 -16.49
C ALA A 45 1.34 -0.39 -16.89
N ILE A 46 1.85 0.36 -15.90
CA ILE A 46 2.49 1.65 -16.11
C ILE A 46 3.74 1.75 -15.23
N GLU A 47 4.85 2.17 -15.81
CA GLU A 47 6.09 2.36 -15.07
C GLU A 47 6.20 3.78 -14.54
N ALA A 48 6.38 3.92 -13.24
CA ALA A 48 6.68 5.19 -12.60
C ALA A 48 7.35 4.97 -11.24
N ASP A 49 8.36 5.79 -10.93
CA ASP A 49 8.94 5.87 -9.60
C ASP A 49 8.08 6.81 -8.74
N VAL A 50 7.48 6.31 -7.68
CA VAL A 50 6.64 7.11 -6.77
C VAL A 50 7.44 8.15 -5.99
N SER A 51 8.76 8.01 -5.92
CA SER A 51 9.65 8.99 -5.30
C SER A 51 9.94 10.19 -6.21
N ASP A 52 9.65 10.08 -7.51
CA ASP A 52 9.83 11.14 -8.50
C ASP A 52 8.47 11.86 -8.73
N PRO A 53 8.38 13.17 -8.41
CA PRO A 53 7.15 13.93 -8.59
C PRO A 53 6.67 14.02 -10.04
N ASP A 54 7.57 14.19 -11.00
CA ASP A 54 7.23 14.32 -12.41
C ASP A 54 6.70 12.99 -12.96
N ALA A 55 7.33 11.86 -12.61
CA ALA A 55 6.87 10.53 -12.99
C ALA A 55 5.47 10.21 -12.41
N VAL A 56 5.18 10.65 -11.20
CA VAL A 56 3.84 10.50 -10.59
C VAL A 56 2.81 11.34 -11.33
N GLU A 57 3.10 12.61 -11.64
CA GLU A 57 2.18 13.48 -12.38
C GLU A 57 1.89 12.92 -13.78
N GLU A 58 2.91 12.47 -14.52
CA GLU A 58 2.75 11.83 -15.84
C GLU A 58 1.91 10.55 -15.77
N MET A 59 2.17 9.69 -14.78
CA MET A 59 1.38 8.48 -14.54
C MET A 59 -0.10 8.81 -14.33
N PHE A 60 -0.42 9.75 -13.44
CA PHE A 60 -1.80 10.12 -13.17
C PHE A 60 -2.47 10.83 -14.36
N ALA A 61 -1.72 11.62 -15.14
CA ALA A 61 -2.23 12.20 -16.39
C ALA A 61 -2.66 11.12 -17.39
N CYS A 62 -1.86 10.06 -17.55
CA CYS A 62 -2.20 8.90 -18.39
C CYS A 62 -3.47 8.19 -17.89
N ILE A 63 -3.56 7.94 -16.58
CA ILE A 63 -4.71 7.25 -15.97
C ILE A 63 -5.99 8.07 -16.15
N THR A 64 -5.96 9.35 -15.80
CA THR A 64 -7.15 10.22 -15.80
C THR A 64 -7.60 10.60 -17.20
N ALA A 65 -6.75 10.51 -18.21
CA ALA A 65 -7.14 10.67 -19.63
C ALA A 65 -8.15 9.60 -20.08
N THR A 66 -8.21 8.44 -19.39
CA THR A 66 -9.16 7.36 -19.73
C THR A 66 -10.49 7.46 -18.96
N GLY A 67 -10.57 8.33 -17.98
CA GLY A 67 -11.76 8.53 -17.16
C GLY A 67 -11.45 8.88 -15.70
N PRO A 68 -12.48 9.13 -14.88
CA PRO A 68 -12.26 9.49 -13.49
C PRO A 68 -11.73 8.32 -12.66
N LEU A 69 -10.78 8.60 -11.78
CA LEU A 69 -10.27 7.63 -10.82
C LEU A 69 -11.30 7.39 -9.70
N HIS A 70 -11.60 6.13 -9.40
CA HIS A 70 -12.57 5.76 -8.35
C HIS A 70 -11.91 5.21 -7.09
N GLY A 71 -10.74 4.60 -7.23
CA GLY A 71 -10.00 3.99 -6.13
C GLY A 71 -8.49 4.15 -6.29
N LEU A 72 -7.78 4.34 -5.18
CA LEU A 72 -6.32 4.32 -5.12
C LEU A 72 -5.87 3.36 -4.02
N VAL A 73 -4.87 2.53 -4.33
CA VAL A 73 -4.14 1.73 -3.34
C VAL A 73 -2.67 2.15 -3.36
N ASN A 74 -2.22 2.83 -2.34
CA ASN A 74 -0.82 3.15 -2.15
C ASN A 74 -0.14 1.97 -1.49
N ASN A 75 0.50 1.11 -2.29
CA ASN A 75 1.17 -0.11 -1.85
C ASN A 75 2.69 -0.06 -2.02
N ALA A 76 3.21 0.76 -2.92
CA ALA A 76 4.66 0.89 -3.12
C ALA A 76 5.36 1.21 -1.79
N GLY A 77 6.46 0.52 -1.52
CA GLY A 77 7.23 0.70 -0.31
C GLY A 77 8.51 -0.13 -0.32
N ILE A 78 9.47 0.30 0.46
CA ILE A 78 10.76 -0.37 0.68
C ILE A 78 11.00 -0.52 2.17
N ILE A 79 11.79 -1.51 2.55
CA ILE A 79 12.18 -1.73 3.94
C ILE A 79 13.70 -1.89 4.02
N GLN A 80 14.28 -1.39 5.08
CA GLN A 80 15.70 -1.56 5.36
C GLN A 80 15.88 -1.78 6.85
N GLU A 81 16.52 -2.88 7.21
CA GLU A 81 16.95 -3.16 8.57
C GLU A 81 18.33 -2.57 8.78
N GLN A 82 18.44 -1.58 9.64
CA GLN A 82 19.71 -0.89 9.91
C GLN A 82 19.66 -0.18 11.25
N GLY A 83 20.74 -0.30 12.04
CA GLY A 83 20.88 0.45 13.29
C GLY A 83 20.78 1.96 13.05
N PHE A 84 20.14 2.68 13.98
CA PHE A 84 19.88 4.11 13.80
C PHE A 84 21.16 4.94 13.59
N LEU A 85 22.24 4.62 14.33
CA LEU A 85 23.51 5.34 14.20
C LEU A 85 24.27 5.00 12.92
N ASP A 86 23.94 3.88 12.27
CA ASP A 86 24.52 3.44 11.00
C ASP A 86 23.68 3.89 9.79
N THR A 87 22.46 4.39 10.04
CA THR A 87 21.56 4.88 8.99
C THR A 87 22.11 6.18 8.41
N SER A 88 22.50 6.13 7.14
CA SER A 88 22.96 7.32 6.43
C SER A 88 21.80 8.28 6.15
N GLU A 89 22.12 9.55 5.93
CA GLU A 89 21.13 10.55 5.51
C GLU A 89 20.48 10.18 4.17
N ASP A 90 21.20 9.52 3.27
CA ASP A 90 20.68 9.08 1.97
C ASP A 90 19.74 7.88 2.13
N ASP A 91 20.02 6.92 3.01
CA ASP A 91 19.12 5.82 3.34
C ASP A 91 17.83 6.33 3.96
N TRP A 92 17.93 7.25 4.92
CA TRP A 92 16.80 7.92 5.52
C TRP A 92 15.92 8.59 4.44
N ARG A 93 16.53 9.45 3.60
CA ARG A 93 15.80 10.17 2.54
C ARG A 93 15.15 9.22 1.54
N ARG A 94 15.83 8.15 1.15
CA ARG A 94 15.31 7.15 0.23
C ARG A 94 14.04 6.48 0.76
N ILE A 95 14.04 6.07 2.04
CA ILE A 95 12.87 5.46 2.66
C ILE A 95 11.72 6.48 2.76
N MET A 96 12.01 7.69 3.23
CA MET A 96 10.99 8.75 3.33
C MET A 96 10.41 9.12 1.95
N ALA A 97 11.24 9.21 0.92
CA ALA A 97 10.83 9.57 -0.43
C ALA A 97 9.86 8.55 -1.05
N VAL A 98 10.08 7.25 -0.80
CA VAL A 98 9.22 6.18 -1.33
C VAL A 98 8.00 5.97 -0.42
N ASP A 99 8.22 5.73 0.88
CA ASP A 99 7.21 5.20 1.79
C ASP A 99 6.29 6.26 2.39
N LEU A 100 6.66 7.55 2.31
CA LEU A 100 5.84 8.67 2.78
C LEU A 100 5.55 9.68 1.68
N ASP A 101 6.58 10.27 1.06
CA ASP A 101 6.39 11.30 0.04
C ASP A 101 5.70 10.75 -1.21
N GLY A 102 6.02 9.50 -1.62
CA GLY A 102 5.34 8.81 -2.71
C GLY A 102 3.85 8.64 -2.44
N VAL A 103 3.49 8.26 -1.22
CA VAL A 103 2.07 8.16 -0.80
C VAL A 103 1.39 9.54 -0.84
N TYR A 104 2.07 10.59 -0.36
CA TYR A 104 1.58 11.96 -0.43
C TYR A 104 1.31 12.39 -1.88
N ARG A 105 2.27 12.19 -2.80
CA ARG A 105 2.14 12.57 -4.22
C ARG A 105 0.98 11.84 -4.89
N CYS A 106 0.91 10.52 -4.71
CA CYS A 106 -0.18 9.73 -5.28
C CYS A 106 -1.55 10.12 -4.70
N CYS A 107 -1.64 10.37 -3.39
CA CYS A 107 -2.87 10.89 -2.78
C CYS A 107 -3.27 12.24 -3.37
N ARG A 108 -2.34 13.16 -3.55
CA ARG A 108 -2.61 14.50 -4.11
C ARG A 108 -3.22 14.40 -5.50
N CYS A 109 -2.56 13.69 -6.44
CA CYS A 109 -3.06 13.53 -7.80
C CYS A 109 -4.42 12.79 -7.84
N ALA A 110 -4.60 11.75 -7.02
CA ALA A 110 -5.87 11.03 -6.94
C ALA A 110 -6.99 11.91 -6.40
N LEU A 111 -6.73 12.70 -5.36
CA LEU A 111 -7.71 13.57 -4.75
C LEU A 111 -8.16 14.71 -5.69
N GLU A 112 -7.27 15.23 -6.54
CA GLU A 112 -7.64 16.19 -7.60
C GLU A 112 -8.68 15.56 -8.55
N SER A 113 -8.44 14.34 -9.04
CA SER A 113 -9.37 13.62 -9.92
C SER A 113 -10.68 13.25 -9.22
N MET A 114 -10.59 12.70 -8.00
CA MET A 114 -11.75 12.24 -7.24
C MET A 114 -12.64 13.40 -6.79
N SER A 115 -12.05 14.55 -6.43
CA SER A 115 -12.81 15.74 -6.04
C SER A 115 -13.62 16.30 -7.20
N GLY A 116 -13.08 16.27 -8.42
CA GLY A 116 -13.81 16.63 -9.64
C GLY A 116 -15.00 15.67 -9.91
N ALA A 117 -14.87 14.39 -9.56
CA ALA A 117 -15.93 13.40 -9.69
C ALA A 117 -16.90 13.37 -8.50
N GLY A 118 -16.60 14.06 -7.39
CA GLY A 118 -17.39 14.10 -6.17
C GLY A 118 -17.47 12.76 -5.40
N ARG A 119 -16.59 11.82 -5.68
CA ARG A 119 -16.55 10.50 -5.03
C ARG A 119 -15.21 9.80 -5.21
N GLY A 120 -14.83 8.98 -4.25
CA GLY A 120 -13.63 8.16 -4.33
C GLY A 120 -13.34 7.38 -3.06
N ALA A 121 -12.38 6.46 -3.14
CA ALA A 121 -11.86 5.75 -1.98
C ALA A 121 -10.35 5.55 -2.11
N ILE A 122 -9.61 5.86 -1.05
CA ILE A 122 -8.15 5.66 -0.97
C ILE A 122 -7.84 4.68 0.16
N VAL A 123 -6.97 3.72 -0.12
CA VAL A 123 -6.42 2.81 0.88
C VAL A 123 -4.89 2.89 0.85
N ASN A 124 -4.31 3.30 1.96
CA ASN A 124 -2.87 3.38 2.13
C ASN A 124 -2.36 2.12 2.85
N ILE A 125 -1.36 1.45 2.30
CA ILE A 125 -0.67 0.36 2.99
C ILE A 125 0.35 0.98 3.94
N ALA A 126 -0.01 0.98 5.22
CA ALA A 126 0.85 1.32 6.34
C ALA A 126 1.62 0.07 6.83
N SER A 127 1.79 -0.06 8.12
CA SER A 127 2.35 -1.24 8.81
C SER A 127 1.98 -1.18 10.28
N GLU A 128 1.87 -2.33 10.96
CA GLU A 128 1.83 -2.36 12.42
C GLU A 128 3.08 -1.73 13.03
N LEU A 129 4.23 -1.78 12.34
CA LEU A 129 5.46 -1.14 12.81
C LEU A 129 5.37 0.38 12.87
N GLY A 130 4.47 1.00 12.10
CA GLY A 130 4.15 2.42 12.25
C GLY A 130 3.40 2.76 13.54
N GLN A 131 2.85 1.75 14.24
CA GLN A 131 2.16 1.88 15.52
C GLN A 131 3.01 1.38 16.70
N LEU A 132 3.70 0.24 16.50
CA LEU A 132 4.54 -0.41 17.52
C LEU A 132 5.92 0.26 17.65
N GLY A 133 6.54 0.62 16.53
CA GLY A 133 7.97 0.79 16.45
C GLY A 133 8.73 -0.54 16.51
N ARG A 134 9.95 -0.58 15.95
CA ARG A 134 10.85 -1.74 16.03
C ARG A 134 12.28 -1.24 15.95
N GLU A 135 13.18 -1.81 16.76
CA GLU A 135 14.62 -1.55 16.66
C GLU A 135 15.13 -1.87 15.25
N ASN A 136 16.10 -1.14 14.78
CA ASN A 136 16.69 -1.20 13.43
C ASN A 136 15.78 -0.81 12.25
N TYR A 137 14.55 -0.32 12.51
CA TYR A 137 13.59 0.08 11.48
C TYR A 137 13.11 1.53 11.64
N VAL A 138 13.92 2.41 12.24
CA VAL A 138 13.47 3.76 12.63
C VAL A 138 12.92 4.56 11.44
N ALA A 139 13.60 4.56 10.29
CA ALA A 139 13.15 5.29 9.10
C ALA A 139 11.80 4.73 8.57
N TYR A 140 11.70 3.41 8.46
CA TYR A 140 10.49 2.72 8.01
C TYR A 140 9.31 2.96 8.97
N CYS A 141 9.52 2.77 10.27
CA CYS A 141 8.50 3.03 11.29
C CYS A 141 8.01 4.47 11.23
N THR A 142 8.92 5.43 11.06
CA THR A 142 8.60 6.86 10.94
C THR A 142 7.75 7.13 9.71
N ALA A 143 8.15 6.61 8.54
CA ALA A 143 7.38 6.77 7.31
C ALA A 143 5.97 6.18 7.44
N LYS A 144 5.84 4.95 7.95
CA LYS A 144 4.53 4.28 8.11
C LYS A 144 3.66 4.95 9.19
N ALA A 145 4.24 5.49 10.25
CA ALA A 145 3.52 6.34 11.21
C ALA A 145 3.03 7.64 10.54
N GLY A 146 3.86 8.25 9.68
CA GLY A 146 3.48 9.41 8.87
C GLY A 146 2.28 9.12 7.95
N VAL A 147 2.27 7.96 7.29
CA VAL A 147 1.14 7.51 6.45
C VAL A 147 -0.15 7.37 7.26
N ILE A 148 -0.07 6.85 8.50
CA ILE A 148 -1.22 6.75 9.41
C ILE A 148 -1.77 8.14 9.77
N GLY A 149 -0.87 9.07 10.12
CA GLY A 149 -1.24 10.46 10.42
C GLY A 149 -1.89 11.16 9.24
N MET A 150 -1.27 11.05 8.05
CA MET A 150 -1.76 11.62 6.80
C MET A 150 -3.14 11.04 6.43
N THR A 151 -3.34 9.73 6.56
CA THR A 151 -4.63 9.08 6.31
C THR A 151 -5.75 9.72 7.14
N LYS A 152 -5.52 9.93 8.44
CA LYS A 152 -6.52 10.52 9.35
C LYS A 152 -6.81 11.98 9.01
N ALA A 153 -5.78 12.74 8.64
CA ALA A 153 -5.93 14.15 8.28
C ALA A 153 -6.73 14.31 6.97
N LEU A 154 -6.33 13.60 5.92
CA LEU A 154 -7.02 13.63 4.62
C LEU A 154 -8.45 13.11 4.72
N ALA A 155 -8.72 12.10 5.55
CA ALA A 155 -10.07 11.61 5.77
C ALA A 155 -11.01 12.68 6.35
N ARG A 156 -10.51 13.56 7.23
CA ARG A 156 -11.28 14.70 7.77
C ARG A 156 -11.51 15.80 6.73
N GLU A 157 -10.53 16.05 5.89
CA GLU A 157 -10.56 17.13 4.91
C GLU A 157 -11.48 16.82 3.73
N PHE A 158 -11.51 15.55 3.26
CA PHE A 158 -12.21 15.15 2.04
C PHE A 158 -13.55 14.42 2.25
N ALA A 159 -13.93 14.14 3.51
CA ALA A 159 -15.24 13.61 3.82
C ALA A 159 -16.34 14.66 3.54
N PRO A 160 -17.58 14.25 3.17
CA PRO A 160 -18.04 12.86 2.98
C PRO A 160 -17.78 12.30 1.58
N ALA A 161 -17.26 13.09 0.64
CA ALA A 161 -17.15 12.73 -0.77
C ALA A 161 -16.14 11.59 -1.02
N ILE A 162 -15.00 11.63 -0.34
CA ILE A 162 -13.91 10.68 -0.53
C ILE A 162 -13.59 10.02 0.82
N ARG A 163 -13.57 8.68 0.83
CA ARG A 163 -13.18 7.90 1.99
C ARG A 163 -11.69 7.56 1.92
N ILE A 164 -10.97 7.76 3.00
CA ILE A 164 -9.52 7.52 3.05
C ILE A 164 -9.22 6.70 4.29
N ASN A 165 -8.66 5.51 4.10
CA ASN A 165 -8.34 4.57 5.17
C ASN A 165 -6.93 4.00 4.98
N ALA A 166 -6.42 3.32 5.98
CA ALA A 166 -5.19 2.56 5.90
C ALA A 166 -5.42 1.10 6.28
N VAL A 167 -4.61 0.22 5.71
CA VAL A 167 -4.40 -1.13 6.23
C VAL A 167 -3.01 -1.15 6.84
N ALA A 168 -2.87 -1.73 8.03
CA ALA A 168 -1.60 -1.92 8.73
C ALA A 168 -1.31 -3.43 8.80
N PRO A 169 -0.66 -4.01 7.78
CA PRO A 169 -0.30 -5.42 7.78
C PRO A 169 0.70 -5.73 8.89
N GLY A 170 0.64 -6.96 9.40
CA GLY A 170 1.70 -7.61 10.14
C GLY A 170 2.72 -8.28 9.22
N PRO A 171 3.44 -9.29 9.70
CA PRO A 171 4.34 -10.06 8.85
C PRO A 171 3.54 -10.86 7.81
N VAL A 172 3.77 -10.56 6.53
CA VAL A 172 3.09 -11.17 5.38
C VAL A 172 4.10 -11.85 4.47
N GLU A 173 3.81 -13.06 4.05
CA GLU A 173 4.66 -13.83 3.14
C GLU A 173 4.74 -13.18 1.76
N THR A 174 5.87 -12.58 1.47
CA THR A 174 6.16 -11.86 0.24
C THR A 174 7.64 -11.99 -0.10
N ALA A 175 8.08 -11.48 -1.25
CA ALA A 175 9.51 -11.40 -1.54
C ALA A 175 10.30 -10.52 -0.54
N MET A 176 9.61 -9.64 0.20
CA MET A 176 10.20 -8.80 1.25
C MET A 176 10.38 -9.57 2.57
N VAL A 177 9.50 -10.55 2.83
CA VAL A 177 9.47 -11.39 4.04
C VAL A 177 9.21 -12.82 3.59
N SER A 178 10.25 -13.64 3.49
CA SER A 178 10.16 -15.03 3.04
C SER A 178 10.85 -15.98 4.01
N LEU A 179 10.12 -16.97 4.49
CA LEU A 179 10.66 -18.00 5.41
C LEU A 179 11.84 -18.78 4.83
N GLU A 180 11.96 -18.85 3.48
CA GLU A 180 13.04 -19.59 2.80
C GLU A 180 14.40 -18.89 2.91
N HIS A 181 14.42 -17.57 3.18
CA HIS A 181 15.63 -16.74 3.13
C HIS A 181 15.99 -16.12 4.47
N MET A 182 15.26 -16.44 5.54
CA MET A 182 15.44 -15.86 6.86
C MET A 182 16.07 -16.83 7.84
N SER A 183 16.81 -16.31 8.83
CA SER A 183 17.34 -17.12 9.92
C SER A 183 16.21 -17.68 10.80
N GLU A 184 16.46 -18.81 11.47
CA GLU A 184 15.51 -19.41 12.42
C GLU A 184 15.10 -18.43 13.53
N GLU A 185 16.03 -17.61 14.00
CA GLU A 185 15.79 -16.59 15.02
C GLU A 185 14.82 -15.51 14.51
N TRP A 186 15.03 -15.07 13.28
CA TRP A 186 14.17 -14.09 12.63
C TRP A 186 12.75 -14.65 12.39
N ILE A 187 12.66 -15.89 11.91
CA ILE A 187 11.38 -16.61 11.74
C ILE A 187 10.65 -16.71 13.08
N ALA A 188 11.33 -17.15 14.14
CA ALA A 188 10.74 -17.26 15.46
C ALA A 188 10.19 -15.92 15.97
N ARG A 189 10.89 -14.83 15.69
CA ARG A 189 10.46 -13.47 16.05
C ARG A 189 9.20 -13.03 15.29
N GLU A 190 9.15 -13.25 13.98
CA GLU A 190 7.98 -12.88 13.17
C GLU A 190 6.75 -13.74 13.47
N LEU A 191 6.96 -14.98 13.89
CA LEU A 191 5.89 -15.89 14.30
C LEU A 191 5.45 -15.72 15.76
N ALA A 192 6.15 -14.91 16.55
CA ALA A 192 5.80 -14.60 17.95
C ALA A 192 4.60 -13.63 18.04
N ILE A 193 3.57 -13.88 17.26
CA ILE A 193 2.30 -13.15 17.25
C ILE A 193 1.14 -14.12 17.54
N PRO A 194 -0.03 -13.66 18.03
CA PRO A 194 -1.15 -14.55 18.36
C PRO A 194 -1.56 -15.53 17.26
N ALA A 195 -1.54 -15.10 15.98
CA ALA A 195 -1.86 -15.99 14.86
C ALA A 195 -0.80 -17.07 14.61
N ALA A 196 0.42 -16.95 15.14
CA ALA A 196 1.56 -17.86 15.03
C ALA A 196 1.88 -18.31 13.58
N ARG A 197 1.65 -17.43 12.60
CA ARG A 197 1.96 -17.62 11.19
C ARG A 197 2.14 -16.29 10.46
N LEU A 198 2.77 -16.32 9.32
CA LEU A 198 2.71 -15.19 8.38
C LEU A 198 1.30 -15.06 7.80
N GLY A 199 0.88 -13.83 7.56
CA GLY A 199 -0.30 -13.54 6.74
C GLY A 199 -0.01 -13.85 5.27
N GLN A 200 -1.07 -14.08 4.49
CA GLN A 200 -0.97 -14.21 3.04
C GLN A 200 -1.33 -12.89 2.36
N PRO A 201 -0.72 -12.54 1.23
CA PRO A 201 -1.04 -11.31 0.48
C PRO A 201 -2.54 -11.14 0.21
N GLU A 202 -3.26 -12.24 -0.02
CA GLU A 202 -4.69 -12.29 -0.27
C GLU A 202 -5.52 -11.86 0.95
N GLU A 203 -5.04 -12.11 2.17
CA GLU A 203 -5.71 -11.66 3.40
C GLU A 203 -5.64 -10.14 3.55
N ILE A 204 -4.53 -9.53 3.14
CA ILE A 204 -4.38 -8.07 3.08
C ILE A 204 -5.23 -7.48 1.95
N ALA A 205 -5.20 -8.11 0.77
CA ALA A 205 -6.01 -7.69 -0.38
C ALA A 205 -7.51 -7.71 -0.07
N ALA A 206 -7.99 -8.68 0.71
CA ALA A 206 -9.39 -8.73 1.14
C ALA A 206 -9.78 -7.49 1.98
N ALA A 207 -8.93 -7.09 2.91
CA ALA A 207 -9.13 -5.86 3.70
C ALA A 207 -9.13 -4.61 2.83
N VAL A 208 -8.20 -4.51 1.87
CA VAL A 208 -8.13 -3.41 0.89
C VAL A 208 -9.40 -3.35 0.05
N CYS A 209 -9.83 -4.46 -0.53
CA CYS A 209 -11.04 -4.53 -1.35
C CYS A 209 -12.30 -4.15 -0.56
N PHE A 210 -12.40 -4.61 0.71
CA PHE A 210 -13.48 -4.18 1.60
C PHE A 210 -13.50 -2.67 1.76
N LEU A 211 -12.35 -2.07 2.11
CA LEU A 211 -12.26 -0.61 2.35
C LEU A 211 -12.52 0.22 1.10
N LEU A 212 -12.21 -0.28 -0.09
CA LEU A 212 -12.55 0.38 -1.36
C LEU A 212 -14.03 0.23 -1.73
N SER A 213 -14.70 -0.82 -1.27
CA SER A 213 -16.07 -1.16 -1.66
C SER A 213 -17.13 -0.29 -0.98
N PRO A 214 -18.39 -0.27 -1.50
CA PRO A 214 -19.52 0.38 -0.85
C PRO A 214 -19.86 -0.20 0.53
N ALA A 215 -19.48 -1.45 0.84
CA ALA A 215 -19.66 -2.06 2.16
C ALA A 215 -18.93 -1.31 3.28
N ALA A 216 -17.86 -0.57 2.92
CA ALA A 216 -17.11 0.29 3.85
C ALA A 216 -17.60 1.76 3.84
N SER A 217 -18.84 2.03 3.47
CA SER A 217 -19.37 3.41 3.34
C SER A 217 -19.28 4.24 4.63
N PHE A 218 -19.24 3.60 5.80
CA PHE A 218 -19.09 4.28 7.10
C PHE A 218 -17.67 4.24 7.65
N PHE A 219 -16.69 3.78 6.86
CA PHE A 219 -15.27 3.73 7.24
C PHE A 219 -14.50 4.87 6.57
N THR A 220 -14.02 5.83 7.35
CA THR A 220 -13.06 6.85 6.91
C THR A 220 -12.15 7.21 8.06
N GLY A 221 -10.87 7.45 7.79
CA GLY A 221 -9.83 7.73 8.79
C GLY A 221 -9.43 6.53 9.65
N GLN A 222 -9.84 5.32 9.26
CA GLN A 222 -9.55 4.10 10.04
C GLN A 222 -8.21 3.48 9.61
N VAL A 223 -7.57 2.82 10.57
CA VAL A 223 -6.38 1.98 10.35
C VAL A 223 -6.76 0.55 10.70
N LEU A 224 -6.97 -0.26 9.68
CA LEU A 224 -7.37 -1.65 9.84
C LEU A 224 -6.14 -2.54 10.00
N GLY A 225 -5.95 -3.10 11.19
CA GLY A 225 -4.83 -3.98 11.52
C GLY A 225 -5.05 -5.40 11.02
N ALA A 226 -4.60 -5.73 9.81
CA ALA A 226 -4.55 -7.10 9.29
C ALA A 226 -3.18 -7.72 9.64
N ASN A 227 -2.93 -7.98 10.93
CA ASN A 227 -1.59 -8.21 11.47
C ASN A 227 -1.46 -9.46 12.36
N GLY A 228 -2.42 -10.37 12.33
CA GLY A 228 -2.38 -11.60 13.13
C GLY A 228 -2.35 -11.39 14.64
N GLY A 229 -2.71 -10.18 15.11
CA GLY A 229 -2.67 -9.80 16.54
C GLY A 229 -1.33 -9.23 16.99
N ALA A 230 -0.39 -8.96 16.09
CA ALA A 230 0.89 -8.32 16.43
C ALA A 230 0.69 -6.95 17.10
N TRP A 231 -0.36 -6.24 16.72
CA TRP A 231 -0.81 -5.00 17.37
C TRP A 231 -2.32 -5.03 17.60
N MET A 232 -2.75 -4.79 18.82
CA MET A 232 -4.14 -4.74 19.26
C MET A 232 -4.43 -3.39 19.94
N GLY A 233 -4.21 -2.29 19.22
CA GLY A 233 -4.52 -0.95 19.69
C GLY A 233 -5.93 -0.53 19.28
N GLY A 234 -6.68 0.10 20.19
CA GLY A 234 -7.96 0.75 19.94
C GLY A 234 -7.79 2.26 19.84
#